data_74a386940499bdc650b2b45040f0ea53
#
_entry.id   74a386940499bdc650b2b45040f0ea53
#
_cell.length_a   1.000
_cell.length_b   1.000
_cell.length_c   1.000
_cell.angle_alpha   90.00
_cell.angle_beta   90.00
_cell.angle_gamma   90.00
#
_symmetry.space_group_name_H-M   'P 1'
#
loop_
_entity.id
_entity.type
_entity.pdbx_description
1 polymer ?
#
loop_
_entity_poly.entity_id
_entity_poly.type
_entity_poly.pdbx_seq_one_letter_code
_entity_poly.pdbx_strand_id
1 'polypeptide(L)'
;RLAARLAEKGHEITVLDNLLEQVHGEDPEQSEGYRAVAETTNFIRGTVTDRATMERALKGQEAVVHLAAETGTGQSMYQIERYSDVNIGGTSLLLDILANTEHAVKRVVVASSRSIYGEGRYRAPDGSYVYPDHRSEADMQAGEFEVKQPGIDGPLELVATDEESKIHPSSVYGITKQVQEQLVMTVCPSIGIEGVAFRYQNVFGPGQSLSNPYTGILSIF
;
A
#
# COMPACT_ATOMS: atom_id res chain seq x y z
N ARG A 1 -2.48 10.17 -11.63
CA ARG A 1 -3.31 9.60 -12.72
C ARG A 1 -4.76 9.36 -12.29
N LEU A 2 -5.03 8.65 -11.18
CA LEU A 2 -6.40 8.41 -10.72
C LEU A 2 -7.13 9.73 -10.49
N ALA A 3 -6.53 10.67 -9.77
CA ALA A 3 -7.12 11.98 -9.47
C ALA A 3 -7.49 12.76 -10.74
N ALA A 4 -6.56 12.88 -11.69
CA ALA A 4 -6.82 13.54 -12.97
C ALA A 4 -7.99 12.86 -13.75
N ARG A 5 -7.98 11.52 -13.80
CA ARG A 5 -9.03 10.76 -14.46
C ARG A 5 -10.42 10.91 -13.82
N LEU A 6 -10.47 11.05 -12.50
CA LEU A 6 -11.73 11.30 -11.80
C LEU A 6 -12.20 12.74 -12.01
N ALA A 7 -11.28 13.72 -12.00
CA ALA A 7 -11.59 15.11 -12.33
C ALA A 7 -12.16 15.25 -13.76
N GLU A 8 -11.56 14.58 -14.75
CA GLU A 8 -12.10 14.50 -16.13
C GLU A 8 -13.52 13.94 -16.20
N LYS A 9 -13.91 13.11 -15.24
CA LYS A 9 -15.27 12.56 -15.12
C LYS A 9 -16.24 13.47 -14.35
N GLY A 10 -15.79 14.65 -13.94
CA GLY A 10 -16.61 15.64 -13.25
C GLY A 10 -16.69 15.48 -11.73
N HIS A 11 -15.82 14.67 -11.13
CA HIS A 11 -15.72 14.60 -9.67
C HIS A 11 -14.89 15.76 -9.12
N GLU A 12 -15.31 16.32 -7.99
CA GLU A 12 -14.50 17.26 -7.21
C GLU A 12 -13.46 16.49 -6.39
N ILE A 13 -12.18 16.72 -6.67
CA ILE A 13 -11.08 15.93 -6.09
C ILE A 13 -10.24 16.82 -5.17
N THR A 14 -10.03 16.35 -3.95
CA THR A 14 -9.00 16.85 -3.05
C THR A 14 -7.87 15.82 -2.98
N VAL A 15 -6.63 16.28 -3.17
CA VAL A 15 -5.43 15.44 -3.06
C VAL A 15 -4.61 15.93 -1.88
N LEU A 16 -4.28 15.00 -0.97
CA LEU A 16 -3.33 15.22 0.12
C LEU A 16 -2.07 14.41 -0.16
N ASP A 17 -0.94 15.08 -0.32
CA ASP A 17 0.37 14.47 -0.55
C ASP A 17 1.48 15.31 0.09
N ASN A 18 2.49 14.68 0.66
CA ASN A 18 3.63 15.38 1.27
C ASN A 18 4.72 15.73 0.26
N LEU A 19 4.61 15.25 -0.97
CA LEU A 19 5.59 15.43 -2.05
C LEU A 19 6.99 14.98 -1.63
N LEU A 20 7.08 13.77 -1.09
CA LEU A 20 8.32 13.19 -0.59
C LEU A 20 9.41 13.22 -1.67
N GLU A 21 10.56 13.82 -1.37
CA GLU A 21 11.69 13.99 -2.30
C GLU A 21 12.16 12.67 -2.90
N GLN A 22 12.20 11.58 -2.11
CA GLN A 22 12.55 10.23 -2.58
C GLN A 22 11.68 9.77 -3.77
N VAL A 23 10.43 10.23 -3.83
CA VAL A 23 9.45 9.83 -4.87
C VAL A 23 9.39 10.87 -5.98
N HIS A 24 9.40 12.15 -5.63
CA HIS A 24 9.11 13.26 -6.55
C HIS A 24 10.35 14.02 -7.00
N GLY A 25 11.55 13.75 -6.41
CA GLY A 25 12.79 14.49 -6.66
C GLY A 25 12.86 15.80 -5.87
N GLU A 26 13.96 16.55 -6.08
CA GLU A 26 14.25 17.80 -5.37
C GLU A 26 13.22 18.91 -5.68
N ASP A 27 12.72 18.95 -6.92
CA ASP A 27 11.74 19.94 -7.39
C ASP A 27 10.39 19.26 -7.72
N PRO A 28 9.64 18.74 -6.73
CA PRO A 28 8.44 17.93 -6.96
C PRO A 28 7.35 18.69 -7.73
N GLU A 29 7.25 20.00 -7.55
CA GLU A 29 6.26 20.86 -8.20
C GLU A 29 6.55 21.08 -9.70
N GLN A 30 7.78 20.77 -10.15
CA GLN A 30 8.15 20.81 -11.57
C GLN A 30 7.76 19.52 -12.30
N SER A 31 7.44 18.45 -11.58
CA SER A 31 7.07 17.19 -12.21
C SER A 31 5.76 17.30 -13.00
N GLU A 32 5.72 16.65 -14.17
CA GLU A 32 4.51 16.59 -15.00
C GLU A 32 3.31 16.00 -14.22
N GLY A 33 3.58 14.99 -13.39
CA GLY A 33 2.56 14.36 -12.55
C GLY A 33 1.93 15.30 -11.53
N TYR A 34 2.74 16.16 -10.89
CA TYR A 34 2.23 17.16 -9.95
C TYR A 34 1.39 18.22 -10.67
N ARG A 35 1.92 18.80 -11.78
CA ARG A 35 1.20 19.85 -12.52
C ARG A 35 -0.17 19.37 -13.00
N ALA A 36 -0.24 18.18 -13.59
CA ALA A 36 -1.50 17.60 -14.07
C ALA A 36 -2.55 17.41 -12.94
N VAL A 37 -2.10 17.22 -11.70
CA VAL A 37 -2.99 17.07 -10.54
C VAL A 37 -3.31 18.43 -9.92
N ALA A 38 -2.32 19.29 -9.73
CA ALA A 38 -2.49 20.60 -9.09
C ALA A 38 -3.42 21.54 -9.88
N GLU A 39 -3.41 21.45 -11.20
CA GLU A 39 -4.28 22.26 -12.08
C GLU A 39 -5.74 21.81 -12.08
N THR A 40 -6.01 20.54 -11.76
CA THR A 40 -7.33 19.92 -11.90
C THR A 40 -7.99 19.53 -10.58
N THR A 41 -7.30 19.70 -9.46
CA THR A 41 -7.78 19.26 -8.14
C THR A 41 -7.52 20.31 -7.05
N ASN A 42 -8.16 20.17 -5.91
CA ASN A 42 -7.79 20.89 -4.70
C ASN A 42 -6.57 20.19 -4.06
N PHE A 43 -5.37 20.68 -4.36
CA PHE A 43 -4.14 20.07 -3.84
C PHE A 43 -3.77 20.64 -2.47
N ILE A 44 -3.56 19.76 -1.50
CA ILE A 44 -3.10 20.06 -0.14
C ILE A 44 -1.72 19.43 0.05
N ARG A 45 -0.67 20.23 0.17
CA ARG A 45 0.64 19.73 0.57
C ARG A 45 0.65 19.48 2.08
N GLY A 46 0.89 18.24 2.49
CA GLY A 46 0.91 17.86 3.90
C GLY A 46 1.01 16.36 4.11
N THR A 47 1.09 15.94 5.35
CA THR A 47 1.23 14.53 5.74
C THR A 47 -0.07 13.97 6.29
N VAL A 48 -0.30 12.67 6.06
CA VAL A 48 -1.44 11.92 6.61
C VAL A 48 -1.34 11.73 8.14
N THR A 49 -0.22 12.05 8.74
CA THR A 49 0.00 12.00 10.19
C THR A 49 -0.33 13.32 10.91
N ASP A 50 -0.67 14.38 10.16
CA ASP A 50 -1.10 15.66 10.72
C ASP A 50 -2.63 15.78 10.75
N ARG A 51 -3.19 15.86 11.96
CA ARG A 51 -4.64 15.89 12.19
C ARG A 51 -5.32 17.05 11.47
N ALA A 52 -4.79 18.26 11.62
CA ALA A 52 -5.43 19.45 11.05
C ALA A 52 -5.44 19.41 9.52
N THR A 53 -4.39 18.89 8.92
CA THR A 53 -4.29 18.69 7.47
C THR A 53 -5.26 17.61 7.00
N MET A 54 -5.37 16.49 7.73
CA MET A 54 -6.29 15.40 7.39
C MET A 54 -7.75 15.87 7.49
N GLU A 55 -8.14 16.57 8.56
CA GLU A 55 -9.49 17.12 8.73
C GLU A 55 -9.85 18.10 7.60
N ARG A 56 -8.91 18.96 7.21
CA ARG A 56 -9.08 19.87 6.06
C ARG A 56 -9.28 19.11 4.76
N ALA A 57 -8.52 18.03 4.53
CA ALA A 57 -8.64 17.22 3.34
C ALA A 57 -9.95 16.44 3.26
N LEU A 58 -10.50 16.01 4.39
CA LEU A 58 -11.75 15.26 4.50
C LEU A 58 -13.00 16.12 4.37
N LYS A 59 -12.89 17.44 4.54
CA LYS A 59 -14.04 18.34 4.57
C LYS A 59 -14.83 18.27 3.26
N GLY A 60 -16.11 17.86 3.37
CA GLY A 60 -17.04 17.77 2.24
C GLY A 60 -16.83 16.57 1.31
N GLN A 61 -15.89 15.67 1.62
CA GLN A 61 -15.64 14.49 0.78
C GLN A 61 -16.68 13.39 1.03
N GLU A 62 -17.13 12.72 -0.03
CA GLU A 62 -18.05 11.58 0.03
C GLU A 62 -17.33 10.24 -0.02
N ALA A 63 -16.10 10.21 -0.53
CA ALA A 63 -15.27 9.00 -0.61
C ALA A 63 -13.80 9.33 -0.37
N VAL A 64 -13.07 8.39 0.19
CA VAL A 64 -11.61 8.47 0.40
C VAL A 64 -10.94 7.32 -0.33
N VAL A 65 -9.91 7.64 -1.12
CA VAL A 65 -8.99 6.66 -1.71
C VAL A 65 -7.64 6.84 -1.01
N HIS A 66 -7.38 5.97 -0.03
CA HIS A 66 -6.19 6.05 0.82
C HIS A 66 -5.03 5.27 0.18
N LEU A 67 -4.22 5.99 -0.59
CA LEU A 67 -3.02 5.47 -1.26
C LEU A 67 -1.73 5.90 -0.55
N ALA A 68 -1.80 6.91 0.32
CA ALA A 68 -0.65 7.44 1.03
C ALA A 68 -0.01 6.35 1.92
N ALA A 69 1.26 6.07 1.67
CA ALA A 69 2.03 5.09 2.41
C ALA A 69 3.52 5.22 2.10
N GLU A 70 4.37 4.90 3.07
CA GLU A 70 5.75 4.53 2.80
C GLU A 70 5.76 3.17 2.11
N THR A 71 6.56 3.05 1.04
CA THR A 71 6.63 1.84 0.19
C THR A 71 8.07 1.34 0.10
N GLY A 72 8.22 0.05 -0.19
CA GLY A 72 9.55 -0.57 -0.29
C GLY A 72 9.80 -1.58 0.83
N THR A 73 9.83 -2.86 0.46
CA THR A 73 9.99 -3.98 1.39
C THR A 73 11.32 -3.91 2.13
N GLY A 74 12.44 -3.73 1.39
CA GLY A 74 13.77 -3.67 1.98
C GLY A 74 13.97 -2.48 2.91
N GLN A 75 13.55 -1.27 2.48
CA GLN A 75 13.68 -0.05 3.28
C GLN A 75 12.91 -0.15 4.60
N SER A 76 11.77 -0.82 4.61
CA SER A 76 10.95 -0.98 5.81
C SER A 76 11.66 -1.72 6.94
N MET A 77 12.65 -2.57 6.62
CA MET A 77 13.36 -3.39 7.60
C MET A 77 14.35 -2.59 8.46
N TYR A 78 14.68 -1.34 8.06
CA TYR A 78 15.58 -0.45 8.82
C TYR A 78 15.02 0.96 9.07
N GLN A 79 13.81 1.27 8.55
CA GLN A 79 13.07 2.50 8.85
C GLN A 79 11.71 2.18 9.51
N ILE A 80 11.71 1.31 10.49
CA ILE A 80 10.51 0.69 11.08
C ILE A 80 9.53 1.73 11.61
N GLU A 81 10.03 2.69 12.39
CA GLU A 81 9.23 3.77 13.00
C GLU A 81 8.49 4.57 11.91
N ARG A 82 9.21 5.03 10.89
CA ARG A 82 8.65 5.80 9.78
C ARG A 82 7.53 5.06 9.07
N TYR A 83 7.74 3.78 8.75
CA TYR A 83 6.71 2.95 8.10
C TYR A 83 5.49 2.74 8.99
N SER A 84 5.70 2.55 10.29
CA SER A 84 4.62 2.38 11.26
C SER A 84 3.83 3.67 11.46
N ASP A 85 4.52 4.81 11.61
CA ASP A 85 3.89 6.11 11.80
C ASP A 85 3.04 6.51 10.59
N VAL A 86 3.59 6.45 9.39
CA VAL A 86 2.87 6.87 8.19
C VAL A 86 1.76 5.88 7.83
N ASN A 87 2.08 4.58 7.73
CA ASN A 87 1.11 3.60 7.23
C ASN A 87 0.04 3.27 8.27
N ILE A 88 0.45 2.92 9.50
CA ILE A 88 -0.50 2.55 10.54
C ILE A 88 -1.06 3.81 11.21
N GLY A 89 -0.19 4.73 11.64
CA GLY A 89 -0.58 5.97 12.32
C GLY A 89 -1.48 6.85 11.44
N GLY A 90 -1.08 7.10 10.18
CA GLY A 90 -1.89 7.87 9.23
C GLY A 90 -3.26 7.24 8.94
N THR A 91 -3.33 5.91 8.81
CA THR A 91 -4.61 5.21 8.64
C THR A 91 -5.47 5.27 9.91
N SER A 92 -4.84 5.08 11.08
CA SER A 92 -5.54 5.20 12.37
C SER A 92 -6.11 6.58 12.57
N LEU A 93 -5.34 7.63 12.22
CA LEU A 93 -5.79 9.02 12.31
C LEU A 93 -6.98 9.30 11.38
N LEU A 94 -6.92 8.83 10.13
CA LEU A 94 -8.05 8.92 9.20
C LEU A 94 -9.33 8.33 9.80
N LEU A 95 -9.24 7.11 10.31
CA LEU A 95 -10.39 6.40 10.85
C LEU A 95 -10.87 7.01 12.19
N ASP A 96 -9.96 7.49 13.03
CA ASP A 96 -10.30 8.20 14.26
C ASP A 96 -11.09 9.48 13.98
N ILE A 97 -10.71 10.27 12.98
CA ILE A 97 -11.46 11.44 12.54
C ILE A 97 -12.85 11.04 12.06
N LEU A 98 -12.95 10.04 11.17
CA LEU A 98 -14.23 9.57 10.65
C LEU A 98 -15.13 8.99 11.74
N ALA A 99 -14.59 8.37 12.78
CA ALA A 99 -15.37 7.81 13.88
C ALA A 99 -15.89 8.87 14.85
N ASN A 100 -15.21 10.02 14.98
CA ASN A 100 -15.44 10.98 16.05
C ASN A 100 -15.89 12.38 15.58
N THR A 101 -16.06 12.58 14.26
CA THR A 101 -16.50 13.87 13.70
C THR A 101 -17.65 13.69 12.72
N GLU A 102 -18.42 14.76 12.48
CA GLU A 102 -19.41 14.78 11.41
C GLU A 102 -18.72 14.83 10.05
N HIS A 103 -19.14 13.96 9.13
CA HIS A 103 -18.59 13.87 7.76
C HIS A 103 -19.62 13.37 6.75
N ALA A 104 -19.35 13.54 5.46
CA ALA A 104 -20.17 13.03 4.37
C ALA A 104 -19.61 11.72 3.75
N VAL A 105 -18.48 11.20 4.25
CA VAL A 105 -17.80 10.02 3.70
C VAL A 105 -18.68 8.78 3.84
N LYS A 106 -18.89 8.10 2.73
CA LYS A 106 -19.68 6.85 2.60
C LYS A 106 -18.81 5.64 2.25
N ARG A 107 -17.60 5.89 1.74
CA ARG A 107 -16.69 4.82 1.30
C ARG A 107 -15.23 5.19 1.55
N VAL A 108 -14.48 4.22 2.05
CA VAL A 108 -13.01 4.29 2.15
C VAL A 108 -12.41 3.13 1.36
N VAL A 109 -11.57 3.44 0.37
CA VAL A 109 -10.79 2.46 -0.38
C VAL A 109 -9.35 2.54 0.08
N VAL A 110 -8.77 1.44 0.53
CA VAL A 110 -7.36 1.37 0.95
C VAL A 110 -6.53 0.51 0.02
N ALA A 111 -5.33 1.00 -0.29
CA ALA A 111 -4.32 0.19 -0.97
C ALA A 111 -3.65 -0.76 0.01
N SER A 112 -4.08 -2.01 0.03
CA SER A 112 -3.34 -3.12 0.61
C SER A 112 -2.26 -3.60 -0.37
N SER A 113 -1.68 -4.75 -0.18
CA SER A 113 -0.54 -5.23 -0.98
C SER A 113 -0.49 -6.75 -1.02
N ARG A 114 0.04 -7.30 -2.11
CA ARG A 114 0.44 -8.71 -2.15
C ARG A 114 1.47 -9.08 -1.08
N SER A 115 2.22 -8.09 -0.58
CA SER A 115 3.26 -8.30 0.45
C SER A 115 2.72 -8.85 1.77
N ILE A 116 1.39 -8.82 1.97
CA ILE A 116 0.76 -9.48 3.12
C ILE A 116 0.82 -11.00 3.07
N TYR A 117 1.05 -11.57 1.89
CA TYR A 117 1.11 -13.03 1.67
C TYR A 117 2.52 -13.65 1.82
N GLY A 118 3.55 -12.82 2.06
CA GLY A 118 4.94 -13.29 2.12
C GLY A 118 5.39 -13.91 0.80
N GLU A 119 5.89 -15.14 0.84
CA GLU A 119 6.29 -15.89 -0.35
C GLU A 119 5.09 -16.40 -1.18
N GLY A 120 3.89 -16.43 -0.60
CA GLY A 120 2.68 -16.88 -1.27
C GLY A 120 2.35 -18.35 -1.03
N ARG A 121 1.47 -18.90 -1.89
CA ARG A 121 0.95 -20.25 -1.77
C ARG A 121 1.66 -21.20 -2.73
N TYR A 122 2.04 -22.34 -2.20
CA TYR A 122 2.67 -23.43 -2.95
C TYR A 122 1.91 -24.73 -2.75
N ARG A 123 2.12 -25.69 -3.66
CA ARG A 123 1.62 -27.06 -3.55
C ARG A 123 2.79 -28.00 -3.28
N ALA A 124 2.68 -28.79 -2.21
CA ALA A 124 3.64 -29.83 -1.87
C ALA A 124 3.44 -31.08 -2.74
N PRO A 125 4.42 -32.01 -2.81
CA PRO A 125 4.31 -33.25 -3.59
C PRO A 125 3.13 -34.15 -3.21
N ASP A 126 2.64 -34.06 -1.98
CA ASP A 126 1.46 -34.78 -1.50
C ASP A 126 0.12 -34.10 -1.88
N GLY A 127 0.18 -32.97 -2.58
CA GLY A 127 -0.96 -32.19 -3.03
C GLY A 127 -1.48 -31.15 -2.01
N SER A 128 -0.92 -31.12 -0.81
CA SER A 128 -1.31 -30.13 0.22
C SER A 128 -0.83 -28.71 -0.13
N TYR A 129 -1.56 -27.69 0.33
CA TYR A 129 -1.09 -26.30 0.21
C TYR A 129 -0.22 -25.92 1.39
N VAL A 130 0.90 -25.26 1.08
CA VAL A 130 1.87 -24.79 2.06
C VAL A 130 2.19 -23.30 1.82
N TYR A 131 2.67 -22.66 2.86
CA TYR A 131 3.02 -21.24 2.87
C TYR A 131 4.43 -21.10 3.44
N PRO A 132 5.45 -21.24 2.60
CA PRO A 132 6.84 -21.24 3.04
C PRO A 132 7.26 -19.92 3.68
N ASP A 133 8.23 -20.01 4.58
CA ASP A 133 8.94 -18.86 5.10
C ASP A 133 9.97 -18.33 4.09
N HIS A 134 10.78 -17.38 4.51
CA HIS A 134 11.85 -16.82 3.69
C HIS A 134 12.83 -17.90 3.22
N ARG A 135 13.40 -17.69 2.04
CA ARG A 135 14.58 -18.40 1.58
C ARG A 135 15.72 -18.20 2.57
N SER A 136 16.44 -19.27 2.88
CA SER A 136 17.58 -19.16 3.78
C SER A 136 18.72 -18.39 3.10
N GLU A 137 19.47 -17.61 3.89
CA GLU A 137 20.65 -16.90 3.39
C GLU A 137 21.69 -17.86 2.82
N ALA A 138 21.86 -19.01 3.45
CA ALA A 138 22.80 -20.05 3.01
C ALA A 138 22.41 -20.60 1.62
N ASP A 139 21.13 -20.88 1.38
CA ASP A 139 20.66 -21.33 0.06
C ASP A 139 20.89 -20.25 -1.01
N MET A 140 20.54 -19.00 -0.70
CA MET A 140 20.74 -17.89 -1.64
C MET A 140 22.23 -17.67 -1.97
N GLN A 141 23.12 -17.78 -0.99
CA GLN A 141 24.58 -17.72 -1.21
C GLN A 141 25.12 -18.88 -2.04
N ALA A 142 24.50 -20.05 -1.94
CA ALA A 142 24.81 -21.22 -2.75
C ALA A 142 24.19 -21.15 -4.17
N GLY A 143 23.42 -20.11 -4.49
CA GLY A 143 22.70 -19.97 -5.77
C GLY A 143 21.44 -20.81 -5.86
N GLU A 144 20.94 -21.32 -4.75
CA GLU A 144 19.69 -22.06 -4.64
C GLU A 144 18.54 -21.13 -4.32
N PHE A 145 17.78 -20.71 -5.32
CA PHE A 145 16.71 -19.73 -5.18
C PHE A 145 15.31 -20.35 -5.07
N GLU A 146 15.20 -21.66 -5.20
CA GLU A 146 13.92 -22.36 -5.04
C GLU A 146 13.44 -22.29 -3.59
N VAL A 147 12.13 -22.08 -3.43
CA VAL A 147 11.52 -22.01 -2.10
C VAL A 147 11.43 -23.41 -1.50
N LYS A 148 11.81 -23.54 -0.24
CA LYS A 148 11.79 -24.81 0.50
C LYS A 148 10.86 -24.69 1.70
N GLN A 149 10.24 -25.79 2.10
CA GLN A 149 9.44 -25.89 3.31
C GLN A 149 10.05 -26.95 4.21
N PRO A 150 10.45 -26.63 5.44
CA PRO A 150 10.96 -27.62 6.39
C PRO A 150 9.98 -28.80 6.59
N GLY A 151 10.51 -30.03 6.53
CA GLY A 151 9.72 -31.25 6.67
C GLY A 151 9.00 -31.71 5.42
N ILE A 152 9.22 -31.06 4.28
CA ILE A 152 8.70 -31.50 2.98
C ILE A 152 9.89 -31.83 2.06
N ASP A 153 9.96 -33.07 1.62
CA ASP A 153 10.94 -33.52 0.66
C ASP A 153 10.42 -33.34 -0.78
N GLY A 154 11.22 -32.71 -1.62
CA GLY A 154 10.91 -32.50 -3.04
C GLY A 154 10.52 -31.05 -3.37
N PRO A 155 10.36 -30.74 -4.66
CA PRO A 155 10.08 -29.39 -5.12
C PRO A 155 8.67 -28.94 -4.76
N LEU A 156 8.52 -27.65 -4.45
CA LEU A 156 7.23 -27.02 -4.28
C LEU A 156 6.75 -26.42 -5.60
N GLU A 157 5.51 -26.64 -5.96
CA GLU A 157 4.88 -26.03 -7.13
C GLU A 157 4.29 -24.68 -6.75
N LEU A 158 4.70 -23.58 -7.40
CA LEU A 158 4.09 -22.27 -7.24
C LEU A 158 2.66 -22.32 -7.80
N VAL A 159 1.68 -21.95 -6.97
CA VAL A 159 0.26 -21.85 -7.37
C VAL A 159 -0.27 -20.45 -7.17
N ALA A 160 -1.42 -20.14 -7.79
CA ALA A 160 -2.03 -18.82 -7.65
C ALA A 160 -2.34 -18.51 -6.18
N THR A 161 -1.95 -17.32 -5.74
CA THR A 161 -2.29 -16.76 -4.42
C THR A 161 -3.53 -15.90 -4.58
N ASP A 162 -4.62 -16.34 -3.97
CA ASP A 162 -5.94 -15.67 -3.97
C ASP A 162 -6.23 -15.01 -2.63
N GLU A 163 -7.40 -14.39 -2.51
CA GLU A 163 -7.82 -13.67 -1.32
C GLU A 163 -8.04 -14.56 -0.10
N GLU A 164 -8.28 -15.87 -0.32
CA GLU A 164 -8.43 -16.89 0.75
C GLU A 164 -7.09 -17.46 1.23
N SER A 165 -6.00 -17.11 0.54
CA SER A 165 -4.65 -17.56 0.91
C SER A 165 -4.23 -16.98 2.25
N LYS A 166 -3.43 -17.75 3.00
CA LYS A 166 -2.91 -17.36 4.31
C LYS A 166 -2.20 -16.01 4.24
N ILE A 167 -2.57 -15.09 5.10
CA ILE A 167 -1.84 -13.85 5.33
C ILE A 167 -0.62 -14.19 6.20
N HIS A 168 0.58 -13.90 5.66
CA HIS A 168 1.86 -14.27 6.27
C HIS A 168 2.96 -13.26 5.88
N PRO A 169 2.81 -11.97 6.29
CA PRO A 169 3.75 -10.95 5.88
C PRO A 169 5.16 -11.23 6.42
N SER A 170 6.13 -11.00 5.58
CA SER A 170 7.53 -11.31 5.82
C SER A 170 8.41 -10.04 5.90
N SER A 171 7.79 -8.87 5.99
CA SER A 171 8.46 -7.58 6.11
C SER A 171 7.63 -6.59 6.93
N VAL A 172 8.28 -5.58 7.48
CA VAL A 172 7.59 -4.48 8.18
C VAL A 172 6.58 -3.81 7.25
N TYR A 173 6.93 -3.56 5.99
CA TYR A 173 5.98 -3.04 4.99
C TYR A 173 4.75 -3.94 4.86
N GLY A 174 4.94 -5.25 4.68
CA GLY A 174 3.82 -6.20 4.59
C GLY A 174 2.93 -6.19 5.83
N ILE A 175 3.54 -6.14 7.03
CA ILE A 175 2.82 -6.02 8.31
C ILE A 175 2.01 -4.71 8.34
N THR A 176 2.61 -3.58 7.99
CA THR A 176 1.87 -2.30 8.00
C THR A 176 0.71 -2.30 7.02
N LYS A 177 0.85 -2.90 5.84
CA LYS A 177 -0.22 -3.03 4.84
C LYS A 177 -1.36 -3.95 5.31
N GLN A 178 -1.02 -5.05 5.99
CA GLN A 178 -2.00 -5.91 6.64
C GLN A 178 -2.79 -5.14 7.71
N VAL A 179 -2.11 -4.37 8.55
CA VAL A 179 -2.75 -3.57 9.61
C VAL A 179 -3.67 -2.50 9.01
N GLN A 180 -3.23 -1.77 7.96
CA GLN A 180 -4.07 -0.81 7.23
C GLN A 180 -5.37 -1.46 6.73
N GLU A 181 -5.25 -2.63 6.08
CA GLU A 181 -6.41 -3.39 5.59
C GLU A 181 -7.34 -3.76 6.74
N GLN A 182 -6.81 -4.35 7.81
CA GLN A 182 -7.61 -4.77 8.96
C GLN A 182 -8.32 -3.61 9.64
N LEU A 183 -7.64 -2.47 9.82
CA LEU A 183 -8.23 -1.27 10.39
C LEU A 183 -9.42 -0.77 9.57
N VAL A 184 -9.24 -0.61 8.25
CA VAL A 184 -10.31 -0.14 7.36
C VAL A 184 -11.48 -1.12 7.33
N MET A 185 -11.20 -2.42 7.14
CA MET A 185 -12.25 -3.44 7.03
C MET A 185 -12.99 -3.70 8.35
N THR A 186 -12.42 -3.32 9.49
CA THR A 186 -13.05 -3.44 10.80
C THR A 186 -13.81 -2.19 11.21
N VAL A 187 -13.16 -1.03 11.07
CA VAL A 187 -13.71 0.24 11.59
C VAL A 187 -14.81 0.80 10.67
N CYS A 188 -14.59 0.81 9.34
CA CYS A 188 -15.56 1.42 8.43
C CYS A 188 -16.97 0.85 8.58
N PRO A 189 -17.19 -0.48 8.58
CA PRO A 189 -18.54 -1.02 8.79
C PRO A 189 -19.13 -0.67 10.15
N SER A 190 -18.32 -0.57 11.20
CA SER A 190 -18.80 -0.23 12.56
C SER A 190 -19.33 1.19 12.69
N ILE A 191 -18.92 2.09 11.78
CA ILE A 191 -19.38 3.48 11.72
C ILE A 191 -20.26 3.76 10.50
N GLY A 192 -20.77 2.74 9.82
CA GLY A 192 -21.70 2.86 8.68
C GLY A 192 -21.05 3.29 7.36
N ILE A 193 -19.73 3.14 7.23
CA ILE A 193 -18.97 3.43 6.01
C ILE A 193 -18.64 2.11 5.29
N GLU A 194 -18.68 2.10 3.96
CA GLU A 194 -18.21 0.98 3.17
C GLU A 194 -16.67 0.97 3.12
N GLY A 195 -16.04 -0.09 3.63
CA GLY A 195 -14.60 -0.34 3.52
C GLY A 195 -14.28 -1.24 2.33
N VAL A 196 -13.29 -0.86 1.51
CA VAL A 196 -12.79 -1.67 0.39
C VAL A 196 -11.27 -1.71 0.47
N ALA A 197 -10.69 -2.90 0.38
CA ALA A 197 -9.24 -3.09 0.35
C ALA A 197 -8.81 -3.77 -0.95
N PHE A 198 -7.86 -3.16 -1.67
CA PHE A 198 -7.25 -3.79 -2.84
C PHE A 198 -5.85 -4.32 -2.50
N ARG A 199 -5.65 -5.63 -2.58
CA ARG A 199 -4.36 -6.29 -2.44
C ARG A 199 -3.59 -6.22 -3.75
N TYR A 200 -3.03 -5.04 -4.03
CA TYR A 200 -2.32 -4.80 -5.28
C TYR A 200 -1.12 -5.72 -5.45
N GLN A 201 -1.00 -6.29 -6.64
CA GLN A 201 0.23 -6.88 -7.15
C GLN A 201 1.23 -5.76 -7.54
N ASN A 202 2.27 -6.07 -8.32
CA ASN A 202 3.21 -5.05 -8.77
C ASN A 202 2.51 -4.06 -9.71
N VAL A 203 2.34 -2.83 -9.24
CA VAL A 203 1.76 -1.75 -10.04
C VAL A 203 2.87 -1.06 -10.82
N PHE A 204 2.67 -0.90 -12.11
CA PHE A 204 3.60 -0.19 -12.99
C PHE A 204 2.86 0.56 -14.08
N GLY A 205 3.52 1.53 -14.69
CA GLY A 205 2.93 2.28 -15.81
C GLY A 205 3.65 3.58 -16.11
N PRO A 206 3.29 4.23 -17.24
CA PRO A 206 3.88 5.50 -17.63
C PRO A 206 3.74 6.56 -16.53
N GLY A 207 4.78 7.37 -16.30
CA GLY A 207 4.84 8.39 -15.25
C GLY A 207 5.20 7.86 -13.85
N GLN A 208 5.61 6.59 -13.74
CA GLN A 208 6.21 6.08 -12.52
C GLN A 208 7.57 6.73 -12.28
N SER A 209 7.90 7.03 -11.02
CA SER A 209 9.21 7.58 -10.66
C SER A 209 10.32 6.57 -10.99
N LEU A 210 11.28 6.99 -11.82
CA LEU A 210 12.45 6.20 -12.19
C LEU A 210 13.62 6.38 -11.20
N SER A 211 13.58 7.45 -10.41
CA SER A 211 14.62 7.79 -9.45
C SER A 211 14.41 7.14 -8.07
N ASN A 212 13.23 6.60 -7.79
CA ASN A 212 12.97 5.91 -6.53
C ASN A 212 13.54 4.47 -6.57
N PRO A 213 14.60 4.15 -5.80
CA PRO A 213 15.25 2.84 -5.85
C PRO A 213 14.38 1.69 -5.32
N TYR A 214 13.24 2.02 -4.72
CA TYR A 214 12.28 1.05 -4.15
C TYR A 214 11.04 0.88 -5.02
N THR A 215 10.99 1.49 -6.21
CA THR A 215 9.95 1.22 -7.20
C THR A 215 10.12 -0.15 -7.83
N GLY A 216 9.02 -0.71 -8.31
CA GLY A 216 8.99 -2.07 -8.84
C GLY A 216 9.98 -2.31 -9.98
N ILE A 217 10.48 -3.52 -10.05
CA ILE A 217 11.50 -4.01 -11.00
C ILE A 217 11.21 -3.65 -12.46
N LEU A 218 9.93 -3.62 -12.87
CA LEU A 218 9.52 -3.29 -14.24
C LEU A 218 9.75 -1.82 -14.65
N SER A 219 10.07 -0.93 -13.71
CA SER A 219 10.46 0.45 -14.02
C SER A 219 11.96 0.60 -14.23
N ILE A 220 12.75 -0.43 -13.95
CA ILE A 220 14.22 -0.44 -14.08
C ILE A 220 14.64 -1.05 -15.42
N PHE A 221 13.85 -1.95 -15.98
CA PHE A 221 14.04 -2.57 -17.29
C PHE A 221 13.14 -1.92 -18.35
#